data_cc4e93d0336792b4e3e3cba29212f234
#
_entry.id   cc4e93d0336792b4e3e3cba29212f234
#
_cell.length_a   1.000
_cell.length_b   1.000
_cell.length_c   1.000
_cell.angle_alpha   90.00
_cell.angle_beta   90.00
_cell.angle_gamma   90.00
#
_symmetry.space_group_name_H-M   'P 1'
#
loop_
_entity.id
_entity.type
_entity.pdbx_description
1 polymer ?
#
loop_
_entity_poly.entity_id
_entity_poly.type
_entity_poly.pdbx_seq_one_letter_code
_entity_poly.pdbx_strand_id
1 'polypeptide(L)'
;MLVQMLASVALFSPAEAPWPGLATSAWADDDDDDDDGGDDDDDDDDDDDDDDDDDDDDDRSPSRSSGGSRDGGGLLRLFRGEPVAPRQQQRAPQQQRAPQQQAPRAAPRRAAPPPPPEQARAEIIANGLSPEDLATLESEGYRSLEQRQLAALGVEIHRLSVPSGVTLETARARLRALPSAPEADFNHYYRTEQGFAPDCEGGDCPARFSIGWPLPPARDGCGSSVAIGMIDTGINDAHQTFAGADLELHRLSDEDLPPSKRLHGTAIAALLVGDPGTRSPGLVPGASLVAVDSFHRAGNDERADAFTLASALSFLADRDVRVINLSLAGPENAVLEEITAQLVAENDILILAAAGNDGPRAGPRYPAAYDHVMAVTAVDRDKQVYRRAVQGPHIDLAAPGVNVWTAASVSGARWKTGTSFAVPFATAAAAILREAQPDRSAAEIAEALRAGATDLGDPGPDIVYGHGLVPVTDACVKPLKTEQKTIP
;
A
#
# COMPACT_ATOMS: atom_id res chain seq x y z
N MET A 1 1.98 28.52 69.79
CA MET A 1 3.06 27.70 70.40
C MET A 1 3.73 26.99 69.23
N LEU A 2 4.94 27.49 68.92
CA LEU A 2 5.86 27.06 67.86
C LEU A 2 6.52 25.76 68.24
N VAL A 3 6.62 24.75 67.38
CA VAL A 3 7.71 23.77 67.38
C VAL A 3 8.15 23.53 65.94
N GLN A 4 9.33 24.08 65.62
CA GLN A 4 10.12 23.75 64.45
C GLN A 4 10.76 22.38 64.63
N MET A 5 10.74 21.53 63.64
CA MET A 5 11.67 20.42 63.46
C MET A 5 12.43 20.59 62.15
N LEU A 6 13.70 20.87 62.30
CA LEU A 6 14.73 20.80 61.29
C LEU A 6 15.04 19.34 60.97
N ALA A 7 14.99 18.95 59.74
CA ALA A 7 15.54 17.70 59.24
C ALA A 7 16.72 18.00 58.31
N SER A 8 17.86 17.48 58.71
CA SER A 8 19.16 17.63 58.06
C SER A 8 19.23 16.81 56.76
N VAL A 9 19.64 17.45 55.69
CA VAL A 9 19.99 16.81 54.42
C VAL A 9 21.44 16.34 54.50
N ALA A 10 21.67 15.05 54.45
CA ALA A 10 22.99 14.45 54.28
C ALA A 10 23.26 14.27 52.77
N LEU A 11 24.27 14.98 52.29
CA LEU A 11 24.89 14.84 50.98
C LEU A 11 25.74 13.56 50.98
N PHE A 12 25.37 12.59 50.15
CA PHE A 12 26.24 11.48 49.79
C PHE A 12 26.82 11.73 48.40
N SER A 13 28.15 11.88 48.33
CA SER A 13 28.94 11.78 47.11
C SER A 13 29.14 10.32 46.73
N PRO A 14 29.00 9.92 45.47
CA PRO A 14 29.43 8.60 45.04
C PRO A 14 30.94 8.58 44.77
N ALA A 15 31.60 7.59 45.38
CA ALA A 15 33.00 7.27 45.17
C ALA A 15 33.20 6.58 43.80
N GLU A 16 34.21 7.04 43.11
CA GLU A 16 34.74 6.44 41.90
C GLU A 16 35.33 5.04 42.18
N ALA A 17 34.93 4.04 41.40
CA ALA A 17 35.58 2.74 41.32
C ALA A 17 36.39 2.64 40.02
N PRO A 18 37.63 2.10 40.04
CA PRO A 18 38.50 2.05 38.87
C PRO A 18 38.19 0.84 37.98
N TRP A 19 38.25 1.05 36.67
CA TRP A 19 38.15 0.05 35.63
C TRP A 19 39.43 -0.82 35.57
N PRO A 20 39.35 -2.14 35.45
CA PRO A 20 40.51 -2.96 35.11
C PRO A 20 40.75 -3.01 33.61
N GLY A 21 42.03 -3.02 33.32
CA GLY A 21 42.69 -2.80 32.07
C GLY A 21 42.36 -3.68 30.91
N LEU A 22 42.62 -3.10 29.75
CA LEU A 22 42.79 -3.65 28.45
C LEU A 22 43.77 -4.82 28.40
N ALA A 23 43.33 -5.97 27.88
CA ALA A 23 44.24 -6.99 27.36
C ALA A 23 44.07 -7.00 25.84
N THR A 24 45.08 -6.51 25.15
CA THR A 24 45.29 -6.68 23.72
C THR A 24 45.70 -8.13 23.46
N SER A 25 44.93 -8.86 22.66
CA SER A 25 45.45 -10.05 21.96
C SER A 25 45.35 -9.79 20.46
N ALA A 26 46.53 -9.57 19.89
CA ALA A 26 46.77 -9.66 18.45
C ALA A 26 46.60 -11.13 18.01
N TRP A 27 45.86 -11.33 17.01
CA TRP A 27 45.98 -12.51 16.12
C TRP A 27 46.09 -12.04 14.69
N ALA A 28 47.05 -12.65 14.04
CA ALA A 28 47.59 -12.35 12.76
C ALA A 28 46.65 -12.71 11.61
N ASP A 29 46.93 -12.05 10.52
CA ASP A 29 46.60 -12.30 9.13
C ASP A 29 46.38 -13.74 8.76
N ASP A 30 45.28 -14.02 8.08
CA ASP A 30 45.25 -14.98 6.98
C ASP A 30 44.39 -14.36 5.88
N ASP A 31 45.09 -13.99 4.82
CA ASP A 31 44.56 -13.65 3.51
C ASP A 31 43.90 -14.90 2.94
N ASP A 32 42.60 -14.83 2.65
CA ASP A 32 42.01 -15.65 1.59
C ASP A 32 41.07 -14.73 0.78
N ASP A 33 41.64 -14.30 -0.37
CA ASP A 33 40.95 -13.77 -1.51
C ASP A 33 39.98 -14.84 -2.04
N ASP A 34 38.69 -14.62 -1.88
CA ASP A 34 37.67 -15.22 -2.74
C ASP A 34 36.76 -14.11 -3.29
N ASP A 35 37.22 -13.57 -4.43
CA ASP A 35 36.42 -12.90 -5.43
C ASP A 35 35.36 -13.87 -5.95
N ASP A 36 34.15 -13.78 -5.48
CA ASP A 36 32.96 -14.23 -6.20
C ASP A 36 31.92 -13.13 -6.21
N GLY A 37 32.16 -12.15 -7.08
CA GLY A 37 31.16 -11.25 -7.61
C GLY A 37 30.21 -12.02 -8.53
N GLY A 38 29.12 -12.45 -7.99
CA GLY A 38 27.98 -12.99 -8.72
C GLY A 38 26.77 -12.14 -8.38
N ASP A 39 26.66 -10.96 -9.00
CA ASP A 39 25.43 -10.21 -9.11
C ASP A 39 24.53 -10.89 -10.15
N ASP A 40 23.93 -12.00 -9.77
CA ASP A 40 22.81 -12.57 -10.51
C ASP A 40 21.55 -11.79 -10.13
N ASP A 41 21.39 -10.61 -10.75
CA ASP A 41 20.12 -9.94 -10.92
C ASP A 41 19.29 -10.77 -11.91
N ASP A 42 18.74 -11.88 -11.42
CA ASP A 42 17.65 -12.57 -12.10
C ASP A 42 16.39 -11.69 -11.97
N ASP A 43 16.34 -10.66 -12.82
CA ASP A 43 15.11 -10.02 -13.23
C ASP A 43 14.36 -11.05 -14.12
N ASP A 44 13.63 -11.95 -13.49
CA ASP A 44 12.59 -12.72 -14.16
C ASP A 44 11.47 -11.75 -14.58
N ASP A 45 11.71 -11.07 -15.70
CA ASP A 45 10.70 -10.43 -16.52
C ASP A 45 9.84 -11.53 -17.16
N ASP A 46 8.89 -12.06 -16.40
CA ASP A 46 7.77 -12.80 -16.97
C ASP A 46 6.84 -11.78 -17.66
N ASP A 47 7.20 -11.42 -18.89
CA ASP A 47 6.33 -10.79 -19.87
C ASP A 47 5.20 -11.76 -20.24
N ASP A 48 4.16 -11.84 -19.42
CA ASP A 48 2.87 -12.39 -19.81
C ASP A 48 2.10 -11.31 -20.57
N ASP A 49 2.42 -11.15 -21.86
CA ASP A 49 1.58 -10.52 -22.86
C ASP A 49 0.33 -11.37 -23.06
N ASP A 50 -0.68 -11.22 -22.24
CA ASP A 50 -2.04 -11.65 -22.51
C ASP A 50 -2.69 -10.65 -23.47
N ASP A 51 -2.38 -10.80 -24.77
CA ASP A 51 -3.19 -10.29 -25.88
C ASP A 51 -4.51 -11.07 -25.90
N ASP A 52 -5.49 -10.63 -25.12
CA ASP A 52 -6.88 -10.99 -25.30
C ASP A 52 -7.45 -10.18 -26.47
N ASP A 53 -7.27 -10.71 -27.69
CA ASP A 53 -8.03 -10.34 -28.86
C ASP A 53 -9.50 -10.77 -28.65
N ASP A 54 -10.30 -9.89 -28.09
CA ASP A 54 -11.77 -9.98 -28.13
C ASP A 54 -12.26 -9.66 -29.55
N ASP A 55 -12.38 -10.70 -30.37
CA ASP A 55 -13.12 -10.66 -31.62
C ASP A 55 -14.61 -10.47 -31.31
N ASP A 56 -15.05 -9.22 -31.30
CA ASP A 56 -16.47 -8.85 -31.36
C ASP A 56 -17.07 -9.20 -32.73
N ASP A 57 -17.62 -10.38 -32.83
CA ASP A 57 -18.51 -10.76 -33.94
C ASP A 57 -19.83 -9.97 -33.87
N ASP A 58 -19.86 -8.87 -34.59
CA ASP A 58 -21.05 -8.07 -34.87
C ASP A 58 -22.00 -8.86 -35.80
N ASP A 59 -22.89 -9.66 -35.24
CA ASP A 59 -24.04 -10.26 -35.89
C ASP A 59 -25.10 -9.18 -36.15
N ARG A 60 -24.98 -8.48 -37.30
CA ARG A 60 -26.04 -7.63 -37.86
C ARG A 60 -26.97 -8.40 -38.74
N SER A 61 -28.08 -8.83 -38.20
CA SER A 61 -29.26 -9.23 -38.99
C SER A 61 -29.88 -8.02 -39.69
N PRO A 62 -30.20 -8.12 -41.00
CA PRO A 62 -30.88 -7.04 -41.71
C PRO A 62 -32.38 -7.10 -41.49
N SER A 63 -32.94 -6.06 -40.94
CA SER A 63 -34.39 -5.82 -40.91
C SER A 63 -34.89 -5.35 -42.28
N ARG A 64 -35.89 -6.07 -42.81
CA ARG A 64 -36.70 -5.67 -43.97
C ARG A 64 -37.52 -4.43 -43.67
N SER A 65 -37.51 -3.48 -44.62
CA SER A 65 -38.66 -2.61 -44.80
C SER A 65 -38.91 -2.41 -46.33
N SER A 66 -40.13 -2.61 -46.66
CA SER A 66 -40.82 -2.55 -47.96
C SER A 66 -40.96 -1.11 -48.47
N GLY A 67 -40.99 -0.98 -49.79
CA GLY A 67 -41.87 0.03 -50.38
C GLY A 67 -41.36 0.80 -51.60
N GLY A 68 -41.91 0.57 -52.77
CA GLY A 68 -42.26 1.66 -53.66
C GLY A 68 -41.59 1.73 -55.03
N SER A 69 -42.17 1.02 -56.01
CA SER A 69 -42.49 1.41 -57.41
C SER A 69 -41.78 2.60 -58.10
N ARG A 70 -41.26 2.37 -59.30
CA ARG A 70 -41.84 2.75 -60.61
C ARG A 70 -40.81 2.95 -61.71
N ASP A 71 -41.12 2.25 -62.80
CA ASP A 71 -41.13 2.63 -64.25
C ASP A 71 -39.81 3.00 -64.98
N GLY A 72 -39.61 2.26 -66.06
CA GLY A 72 -39.34 2.90 -67.34
C GLY A 72 -38.29 2.28 -68.24
N GLY A 73 -38.77 1.46 -69.16
CA GLY A 73 -38.42 1.63 -70.60
C GLY A 73 -37.12 1.04 -71.11
N GLY A 74 -37.23 -0.06 -71.82
CA GLY A 74 -37.10 -0.08 -73.28
C GLY A 74 -35.74 -0.48 -73.84
N LEU A 75 -35.78 -1.51 -74.56
CA LEU A 75 -35.36 -1.77 -75.93
C LEU A 75 -34.36 -2.91 -76.17
N LEU A 76 -34.93 -3.89 -76.78
CA LEU A 76 -34.33 -4.95 -77.60
C LEU A 76 -33.22 -4.47 -78.55
N ARG A 77 -32.14 -5.24 -78.68
CA ARG A 77 -31.59 -5.56 -80.03
C ARG A 77 -30.92 -6.93 -80.02
N LEU A 78 -31.53 -7.76 -80.86
CA LEU A 78 -30.99 -8.96 -81.48
C LEU A 78 -29.74 -8.67 -82.29
N PHE A 79 -28.76 -9.54 -82.32
CA PHE A 79 -28.07 -10.04 -83.52
C PHE A 79 -27.22 -11.26 -83.22
N ARG A 80 -27.60 -12.36 -83.82
CA ARG A 80 -26.93 -13.36 -84.64
C ARG A 80 -25.52 -13.78 -84.26
N GLY A 81 -25.45 -15.03 -84.07
CA GLY A 81 -24.49 -16.02 -83.95
C GLY A 81 -23.40 -16.17 -85.00
N GLU A 82 -22.39 -16.90 -84.63
CA GLU A 82 -21.62 -17.83 -85.44
C GLU A 82 -20.86 -18.81 -84.55
N PRO A 83 -20.60 -20.06 -84.97
CA PRO A 83 -20.05 -21.10 -84.14
C PRO A 83 -18.50 -21.06 -84.16
N VAL A 84 -17.89 -21.08 -83.03
CA VAL A 84 -16.42 -21.25 -82.90
C VAL A 84 -16.10 -22.62 -82.34
N ALA A 85 -15.19 -23.33 -83.03
CA ALA A 85 -14.67 -24.67 -82.77
C ALA A 85 -14.08 -24.90 -81.39
N PRO A 86 -14.04 -26.17 -80.92
CA PRO A 86 -13.58 -26.47 -79.56
C PRO A 86 -12.06 -26.29 -79.37
N ARG A 87 -11.69 -25.40 -78.51
CA ARG A 87 -10.30 -25.27 -78.04
C ARG A 87 -9.97 -26.39 -77.11
N GLN A 88 -8.91 -27.13 -77.41
CA GLN A 88 -8.28 -28.14 -76.58
C GLN A 88 -7.86 -27.52 -75.21
N GLN A 89 -8.36 -28.11 -74.13
CA GLN A 89 -7.92 -27.81 -72.79
C GLN A 89 -6.47 -28.30 -72.58
N GLN A 90 -5.54 -27.39 -72.57
CA GLN A 90 -4.18 -27.64 -72.00
C GLN A 90 -4.27 -27.83 -70.48
N ARG A 91 -3.92 -29.04 -70.02
CA ARG A 91 -3.77 -29.36 -68.62
C ARG A 91 -2.70 -28.47 -68.03
N ALA A 92 -3.08 -27.68 -67.02
CA ALA A 92 -2.14 -26.96 -66.16
C ALA A 92 -1.26 -27.95 -65.38
N PRO A 93 0.03 -27.63 -65.10
CA PRO A 93 0.90 -28.47 -64.30
C PRO A 93 0.38 -28.56 -62.88
N GLN A 94 0.30 -29.76 -62.32
CA GLN A 94 0.02 -29.99 -60.91
C GLN A 94 1.15 -29.39 -60.09
N GLN A 95 0.88 -28.31 -59.35
CA GLN A 95 1.75 -27.81 -58.31
C GLN A 95 1.84 -28.87 -57.21
N GLN A 96 3.05 -29.40 -57.02
CA GLN A 96 3.39 -30.26 -55.89
C GLN A 96 3.13 -29.46 -54.60
N ARG A 97 2.17 -29.89 -53.76
CA ARG A 97 1.95 -29.35 -52.40
C ARG A 97 3.23 -29.56 -51.60
N ALA A 98 3.82 -28.48 -51.16
CA ALA A 98 4.88 -28.51 -50.14
C ALA A 98 4.37 -29.20 -48.88
N PRO A 99 5.23 -29.94 -48.15
CA PRO A 99 4.83 -30.56 -46.89
C PRO A 99 4.36 -29.46 -45.91
N GLN A 100 3.15 -29.56 -45.41
CA GLN A 100 2.68 -28.73 -44.31
C GLN A 100 3.61 -29.02 -43.11
N GLN A 101 4.42 -28.06 -42.72
CA GLN A 101 5.10 -28.07 -41.45
C GLN A 101 3.99 -28.08 -40.38
N GLN A 102 3.91 -29.14 -39.61
CA GLN A 102 3.07 -29.19 -38.42
C GLN A 102 3.57 -28.10 -37.48
N ALA A 103 2.70 -27.17 -37.11
CA ALA A 103 2.95 -26.17 -36.09
C ALA A 103 3.44 -26.88 -34.81
N PRO A 104 4.41 -26.34 -34.10
CA PRO A 104 4.86 -26.89 -32.82
C PRO A 104 3.65 -27.07 -31.90
N ARG A 105 3.47 -28.27 -31.36
CA ARG A 105 2.51 -28.51 -30.28
C ARG A 105 2.85 -27.54 -29.16
N ALA A 106 1.91 -26.64 -28.82
CA ALA A 106 2.02 -25.78 -27.65
C ALA A 106 2.38 -26.63 -26.43
N ALA A 107 3.43 -26.25 -25.73
CA ALA A 107 3.80 -26.88 -24.48
C ALA A 107 2.61 -26.76 -23.51
N PRO A 108 2.35 -27.76 -22.65
CA PRO A 108 1.29 -27.65 -21.68
C PRO A 108 1.55 -26.42 -20.79
N ARG A 109 0.64 -25.46 -20.79
CA ARG A 109 0.67 -24.32 -19.86
C ARG A 109 0.89 -24.88 -18.44
N ARG A 110 1.93 -24.46 -17.76
CA ARG A 110 2.11 -24.74 -16.33
C ARG A 110 0.87 -24.16 -15.65
N ALA A 111 0.24 -24.97 -14.80
CA ALA A 111 -0.83 -24.47 -13.95
C ALA A 111 -0.29 -23.28 -13.12
N ALA A 112 -1.05 -22.20 -13.07
CA ALA A 112 -0.71 -21.07 -12.21
C ALA A 112 -0.50 -21.57 -10.76
N PRO A 113 0.47 -21.05 -10.02
CA PRO A 113 0.62 -21.40 -8.62
C PRO A 113 -0.67 -21.05 -7.86
N PRO A 114 -1.01 -21.80 -6.80
CA PRO A 114 -2.17 -21.46 -5.99
C PRO A 114 -1.97 -20.06 -5.38
N PRO A 115 -3.06 -19.28 -5.19
CA PRO A 115 -2.98 -17.98 -4.54
C PRO A 115 -2.35 -18.11 -3.15
N PRO A 116 -1.64 -17.09 -2.67
CA PRO A 116 -1.06 -17.09 -1.32
C PRO A 116 -2.18 -17.17 -0.27
N PRO A 117 -1.90 -17.76 0.92
CA PRO A 117 -2.92 -17.92 1.96
C PRO A 117 -3.36 -16.54 2.49
N GLU A 118 -4.65 -16.37 2.72
CA GLU A 118 -5.22 -15.12 3.26
C GLU A 118 -5.06 -15.01 4.79
N GLN A 119 -4.83 -16.11 5.49
CA GLN A 119 -4.74 -16.15 6.95
C GLN A 119 -3.84 -17.27 7.44
N ALA A 120 -3.37 -17.17 8.69
CA ALA A 120 -2.59 -18.19 9.36
C ALA A 120 -3.40 -19.48 9.56
N ARG A 121 -2.76 -20.62 9.30
CA ARG A 121 -3.39 -21.94 9.50
C ARG A 121 -3.52 -22.23 11.00
N ALA A 122 -4.72 -22.54 11.45
CA ALA A 122 -5.00 -22.94 12.82
C ALA A 122 -4.63 -21.87 13.88
N GLU A 123 -4.73 -20.59 13.56
CA GLU A 123 -4.56 -19.49 14.51
C GLU A 123 -5.79 -18.58 14.52
N ILE A 124 -6.07 -18.03 15.71
CA ILE A 124 -7.11 -17.06 15.95
C ILE A 124 -6.56 -15.96 16.85
N ILE A 125 -7.02 -14.73 16.66
CA ILE A 125 -6.68 -13.61 17.54
C ILE A 125 -7.94 -13.22 18.32
N ALA A 126 -7.74 -12.72 19.54
CA ALA A 126 -8.83 -12.25 20.38
C ALA A 126 -8.38 -11.04 21.21
N ASN A 127 -9.30 -10.09 21.36
CA ASN A 127 -9.19 -8.93 22.24
C ASN A 127 -10.25 -9.05 23.35
N GLY A 128 -9.91 -8.67 24.59
CA GLY A 128 -10.84 -8.67 25.70
C GLY A 128 -11.09 -10.06 26.36
N LEU A 129 -10.20 -11.01 26.15
CA LEU A 129 -10.31 -12.35 26.74
C LEU A 129 -9.99 -12.33 28.24
N SER A 130 -10.91 -12.82 29.09
CA SER A 130 -10.65 -12.91 30.53
C SER A 130 -9.72 -14.07 30.89
N PRO A 131 -8.98 -14.01 32.01
CA PRO A 131 -8.15 -15.13 32.48
C PRO A 131 -8.94 -16.43 32.69
N GLU A 132 -10.19 -16.34 33.11
CA GLU A 132 -11.08 -17.48 33.32
C GLU A 132 -11.49 -18.13 32.00
N ASP A 133 -11.77 -17.31 31.00
CA ASP A 133 -12.10 -17.78 29.66
C ASP A 133 -10.87 -18.36 28.95
N LEU A 134 -9.69 -17.77 29.13
CA LEU A 134 -8.44 -18.32 28.64
C LEU A 134 -8.19 -19.71 29.23
N ALA A 135 -8.33 -19.89 30.55
CA ALA A 135 -8.20 -21.19 31.20
C ALA A 135 -9.22 -22.21 30.68
N THR A 136 -10.43 -21.75 30.36
CA THR A 136 -11.49 -22.59 29.75
C THR A 136 -11.07 -23.09 28.38
N LEU A 137 -10.59 -22.18 27.52
CA LEU A 137 -10.08 -22.51 26.19
C LEU A 137 -8.88 -23.45 26.25
N GLU A 138 -7.95 -23.25 27.18
CA GLU A 138 -6.80 -24.15 27.37
C GLU A 138 -7.27 -25.57 27.74
N SER A 139 -8.29 -25.71 28.57
CA SER A 139 -8.92 -26.99 28.90
C SER A 139 -9.60 -27.68 27.71
N GLU A 140 -10.03 -26.90 26.71
CA GLU A 140 -10.60 -27.35 25.42
C GLU A 140 -9.52 -27.66 24.38
N GLY A 141 -8.23 -27.44 24.70
CA GLY A 141 -7.09 -27.76 23.85
C GLY A 141 -6.55 -26.61 23.00
N TYR A 142 -7.06 -25.40 23.17
CA TYR A 142 -6.42 -24.21 22.64
C TYR A 142 -5.11 -23.96 23.39
N ARG A 143 -4.16 -23.29 22.76
CA ARG A 143 -2.89 -22.92 23.40
C ARG A 143 -2.60 -21.46 23.13
N SER A 144 -2.25 -20.72 24.16
CA SER A 144 -1.71 -19.37 24.01
C SER A 144 -0.36 -19.45 23.31
N LEU A 145 -0.26 -18.85 22.11
CA LEU A 145 0.98 -18.72 21.34
C LEU A 145 1.69 -17.45 21.74
N GLU A 146 0.94 -16.37 21.86
CA GLU A 146 1.45 -15.06 22.22
C GLU A 146 0.34 -14.25 22.90
N GLN A 147 0.75 -13.35 23.79
CA GLN A 147 -0.13 -12.42 24.49
C GLN A 147 0.61 -11.10 24.57
N ARG A 148 -0.10 -10.01 24.25
CA ARG A 148 0.52 -8.69 24.19
C ARG A 148 -0.42 -7.63 24.75
N GLN A 149 0.11 -6.84 25.71
CA GLN A 149 -0.60 -5.68 26.20
C GLN A 149 -0.45 -4.54 25.19
N LEU A 150 -1.56 -4.02 24.70
CA LEU A 150 -1.61 -2.81 23.87
C LEU A 150 -1.79 -1.61 24.81
N ALA A 151 -0.66 -1.02 25.24
CA ALA A 151 -0.64 -0.06 26.33
C ALA A 151 -1.47 1.20 26.01
N ALA A 152 -1.38 1.74 24.80
CA ALA A 152 -2.14 2.91 24.36
C ALA A 152 -3.65 2.71 24.43
N LEU A 153 -4.11 1.45 24.28
CA LEU A 153 -5.52 1.10 24.20
C LEU A 153 -6.03 0.50 25.52
N GLY A 154 -5.11 0.19 26.44
CA GLY A 154 -5.46 -0.43 27.72
C GLY A 154 -6.01 -1.86 27.61
N VAL A 155 -5.84 -2.52 26.45
CA VAL A 155 -6.38 -3.87 26.18
C VAL A 155 -5.27 -4.88 25.97
N GLU A 156 -5.61 -6.16 26.13
CA GLU A 156 -4.69 -7.26 25.90
C GLU A 156 -5.18 -8.13 24.74
N ILE A 157 -4.32 -8.34 23.74
CA ILE A 157 -4.60 -9.24 22.63
C ILE A 157 -3.90 -10.58 22.82
N HIS A 158 -4.57 -11.64 22.41
CA HIS A 158 -4.10 -13.01 22.46
C HIS A 158 -4.04 -13.61 21.06
N ARG A 159 -2.95 -14.32 20.76
CA ARG A 159 -2.82 -15.20 19.60
C ARG A 159 -2.89 -16.64 20.09
N LEU A 160 -3.90 -17.37 19.66
CA LEU A 160 -4.19 -18.72 20.12
C LEU A 160 -4.08 -19.73 19.00
N SER A 161 -3.48 -20.90 19.26
CA SER A 161 -3.59 -22.04 18.36
C SER A 161 -4.90 -22.78 18.54
N VAL A 162 -5.54 -23.14 17.43
CA VAL A 162 -6.81 -23.87 17.39
C VAL A 162 -6.53 -25.38 17.47
N PRO A 163 -7.27 -26.14 18.30
CA PRO A 163 -7.09 -27.59 18.43
C PRO A 163 -7.25 -28.33 17.10
N SER A 164 -6.51 -29.41 16.91
CA SER A 164 -6.64 -30.25 15.71
C SER A 164 -8.05 -30.80 15.57
N GLY A 165 -8.63 -30.64 14.36
CA GLY A 165 -10.01 -31.08 14.07
C GLY A 165 -11.10 -30.03 14.32
N VAL A 166 -10.75 -28.85 14.87
CA VAL A 166 -11.64 -27.70 14.98
C VAL A 166 -11.37 -26.77 13.78
N THR A 167 -12.41 -26.32 13.09
CA THR A 167 -12.26 -25.33 12.01
C THR A 167 -12.09 -23.93 12.59
N LEU A 168 -11.47 -23.02 11.85
CA LEU A 168 -11.29 -21.63 12.30
C LEU A 168 -12.64 -20.93 12.55
N GLU A 169 -13.65 -21.19 11.72
CA GLU A 169 -15.01 -20.64 11.90
C GLU A 169 -15.64 -21.12 13.20
N THR A 170 -15.46 -22.41 13.52
CA THR A 170 -15.96 -22.99 14.78
C THR A 170 -15.22 -22.38 15.98
N ALA A 171 -13.91 -22.20 15.86
CA ALA A 171 -13.09 -21.58 16.90
C ALA A 171 -13.51 -20.13 17.14
N ARG A 172 -13.68 -19.33 16.08
CA ARG A 172 -14.14 -17.93 16.17
C ARG A 172 -15.51 -17.84 16.87
N ALA A 173 -16.46 -18.66 16.44
CA ALA A 173 -17.78 -18.70 17.06
C ALA A 173 -17.71 -19.12 18.55
N ARG A 174 -16.80 -20.04 18.90
CA ARG A 174 -16.59 -20.48 20.28
C ARG A 174 -16.01 -19.37 21.16
N LEU A 175 -15.02 -18.63 20.68
CA LEU A 175 -14.43 -17.51 21.43
C LEU A 175 -15.46 -16.40 21.66
N ARG A 176 -16.17 -15.97 20.63
CA ARG A 176 -17.21 -14.92 20.71
C ARG A 176 -18.38 -15.30 21.64
N ALA A 177 -18.57 -16.58 21.90
CA ALA A 177 -19.60 -17.09 22.82
C ALA A 177 -19.12 -17.22 24.29
N LEU A 178 -17.88 -16.78 24.60
CA LEU A 178 -17.36 -16.80 25.97
C LEU A 178 -18.05 -15.74 26.86
N PRO A 179 -18.04 -15.89 28.19
CA PRO A 179 -18.63 -14.90 29.10
C PRO A 179 -18.04 -13.50 29.00
N SER A 180 -16.75 -13.36 28.72
CA SER A 180 -16.09 -12.05 28.49
C SER A 180 -16.50 -11.43 27.16
N ALA A 181 -17.17 -12.18 26.27
CA ALA A 181 -17.57 -11.75 24.92
C ALA A 181 -16.42 -11.06 24.14
N PRO A 182 -15.24 -11.71 24.02
CA PRO A 182 -14.11 -11.10 23.36
C PRO A 182 -14.39 -10.88 21.87
N GLU A 183 -13.87 -9.79 21.30
CA GLU A 183 -13.73 -9.74 19.86
C GLU A 183 -12.67 -10.74 19.42
N ALA A 184 -13.03 -11.59 18.46
CA ALA A 184 -12.16 -12.65 17.97
C ALA A 184 -12.30 -12.81 16.47
N ASP A 185 -11.16 -12.95 15.79
CA ASP A 185 -11.14 -13.20 14.35
C ASP A 185 -9.91 -14.03 13.95
N PHE A 186 -9.84 -14.38 12.67
CA PHE A 186 -8.69 -15.10 12.11
C PHE A 186 -7.43 -14.23 12.15
N ASN A 187 -6.28 -14.84 12.27
CA ASN A 187 -5.01 -14.12 12.10
C ASN A 187 -4.75 -13.94 10.59
N HIS A 188 -5.37 -12.90 10.00
CA HIS A 188 -5.30 -12.59 8.59
C HIS A 188 -3.94 -12.02 8.19
N TYR A 189 -3.55 -12.23 6.92
CA TYR A 189 -2.36 -11.64 6.32
C TYR A 189 -2.70 -10.39 5.52
N TYR A 190 -1.92 -9.34 5.74
CA TYR A 190 -1.96 -8.07 5.00
C TYR A 190 -0.70 -7.95 4.17
N ARG A 191 -0.81 -7.36 2.97
CA ARG A 191 0.28 -7.24 2.01
C ARG A 191 0.42 -5.81 1.55
N THR A 192 1.65 -5.45 1.11
CA THR A 192 1.88 -4.16 0.46
C THR A 192 1.22 -4.14 -0.90
N GLU A 193 0.61 -3.00 -1.26
CA GLU A 193 -0.13 -2.84 -2.49
C GLU A 193 0.78 -2.20 -3.57
N GLN A 194 1.56 -3.04 -4.27
CA GLN A 194 2.36 -2.63 -5.43
C GLN A 194 1.72 -3.09 -6.73
N GLY A 195 1.66 -2.16 -7.71
CA GLY A 195 1.32 -2.46 -9.08
C GLY A 195 2.54 -2.39 -10.01
N PHE A 196 2.43 -2.92 -11.21
CA PHE A 196 3.45 -2.75 -12.25
C PHE A 196 3.37 -1.35 -12.84
N ALA A 197 4.51 -0.65 -12.93
CA ALA A 197 4.61 0.65 -13.58
C ALA A 197 5.00 0.47 -15.05
N PRO A 198 4.25 1.02 -16.01
CA PRO A 198 4.75 1.17 -17.37
C PRO A 198 5.92 2.17 -17.40
N ASP A 199 6.87 1.97 -18.32
CA ASP A 199 8.07 2.78 -18.46
C ASP A 199 7.76 4.26 -18.66
N CYS A 200 8.34 5.12 -17.83
CA CYS A 200 8.28 6.57 -17.97
C CYS A 200 9.67 7.09 -18.25
N GLU A 201 9.93 7.56 -19.47
CA GLU A 201 11.21 8.16 -19.85
C GLU A 201 11.32 9.60 -19.35
N GLY A 202 12.28 9.86 -18.44
CA GLY A 202 12.69 11.21 -18.03
C GLY A 202 12.44 11.56 -16.57
N GLY A 203 13.46 12.09 -15.93
CA GLY A 203 13.65 12.25 -14.49
C GLY A 203 12.70 13.16 -13.69
N ASP A 204 11.60 13.64 -14.25
CA ASP A 204 10.67 14.54 -13.57
C ASP A 204 9.24 14.15 -13.87
N CYS A 205 8.85 12.94 -13.57
CA CYS A 205 7.46 12.57 -13.68
C CYS A 205 6.61 13.29 -12.65
N PRO A 206 5.51 13.80 -13.11
CA PRO A 206 4.83 14.92 -12.54
C PRO A 206 3.72 14.53 -11.55
N ALA A 207 3.85 13.43 -10.80
CA ALA A 207 2.85 13.11 -9.78
C ALA A 207 2.59 14.31 -8.87
N ARG A 208 3.65 14.98 -8.41
CA ARG A 208 3.56 16.19 -7.60
C ARG A 208 3.00 17.37 -8.38
N PHE A 209 3.47 17.56 -9.64
CA PHE A 209 3.01 18.67 -10.50
C PHE A 209 1.54 18.52 -10.90
N SER A 210 1.04 17.29 -11.07
CA SER A 210 -0.34 17.05 -11.46
C SER A 210 -1.36 17.56 -10.43
N ILE A 211 -0.94 17.65 -9.18
CA ILE A 211 -1.76 18.18 -8.07
C ILE A 211 -1.26 19.56 -7.57
N GLY A 212 -0.21 20.12 -8.17
CA GLY A 212 0.35 21.42 -7.76
C GLY A 212 1.11 21.39 -6.43
N TRP A 213 1.66 20.23 -6.02
CA TRP A 213 2.47 20.12 -4.80
C TRP A 213 3.75 20.94 -4.94
N PRO A 214 4.09 21.84 -3.98
CA PRO A 214 5.26 22.70 -4.10
C PRO A 214 6.56 21.92 -4.13
N LEU A 215 7.51 22.35 -4.97
CA LEU A 215 8.85 21.76 -5.13
C LEU A 215 9.96 22.82 -5.03
N PRO A 216 11.10 22.46 -4.42
CA PRO A 216 11.24 21.43 -3.37
C PRO A 216 10.59 21.93 -2.09
N PRO A 217 9.91 21.08 -1.33
CA PRO A 217 9.42 21.49 -0.03
C PRO A 217 10.62 21.80 0.87
N ALA A 218 10.60 22.95 1.55
CA ALA A 218 11.64 23.29 2.52
C ALA A 218 11.44 22.44 3.78
N ARG A 219 12.53 21.95 4.42
CA ARG A 219 12.42 21.26 5.73
C ARG A 219 11.75 22.12 6.78
N ASP A 220 11.98 23.44 6.72
CA ASP A 220 11.50 24.39 7.72
C ASP A 220 10.09 24.90 7.37
N GLY A 221 9.16 24.04 7.04
CA GLY A 221 7.95 24.69 6.54
C GLY A 221 6.65 24.02 6.77
N CYS A 222 6.45 22.82 6.38
CA CYS A 222 5.12 22.25 6.37
C CYS A 222 5.15 20.83 6.90
N GLY A 223 4.29 20.57 7.88
CA GLY A 223 4.19 19.26 8.53
C GLY A 223 5.37 18.96 9.47
N SER A 224 6.27 19.93 9.73
CA SER A 224 7.50 19.69 10.52
C SER A 224 7.25 19.49 12.01
N SER A 225 6.09 19.88 12.52
CA SER A 225 5.72 19.71 13.93
C SER A 225 4.81 18.49 14.18
N VAL A 226 4.55 17.69 13.16
CA VAL A 226 3.66 16.52 13.26
C VAL A 226 4.46 15.23 13.13
N ALA A 227 4.25 14.33 14.10
CA ALA A 227 4.74 12.97 14.00
C ALA A 227 3.79 12.12 13.14
N ILE A 228 4.35 11.49 12.11
CA ILE A 228 3.65 10.57 11.22
C ILE A 228 4.03 9.15 11.60
N GLY A 229 3.05 8.30 11.81
CA GLY A 229 3.24 6.85 11.94
C GLY A 229 3.16 6.17 10.57
N MET A 230 3.95 5.13 10.37
CA MET A 230 3.92 4.29 9.17
C MET A 230 4.05 2.83 9.55
N ILE A 231 3.18 1.98 9.03
CA ILE A 231 3.33 0.52 9.12
C ILE A 231 3.53 -0.02 7.71
N ASP A 232 4.68 -0.66 7.49
CA ASP A 232 5.09 -1.13 6.17
C ASP A 232 6.16 -2.23 6.31
N THR A 233 6.83 -2.60 5.22
CA THR A 233 8.06 -3.38 5.23
C THR A 233 9.24 -2.57 5.78
N GLY A 234 10.37 -3.21 6.04
CA GLY A 234 11.57 -2.52 6.49
C GLY A 234 12.01 -1.38 5.56
N ILE A 235 12.82 -0.48 6.11
CA ILE A 235 13.38 0.68 5.42
C ILE A 235 14.90 0.54 5.36
N ASN A 236 15.50 0.91 4.23
CA ASN A 236 16.95 1.11 4.11
C ASN A 236 17.29 2.53 4.59
N ASP A 237 17.58 2.67 5.86
CA ASP A 237 17.95 3.94 6.50
C ASP A 237 19.30 4.51 6.04
N ALA A 238 20.16 3.65 5.47
CA ALA A 238 21.41 4.08 4.84
C ALA A 238 21.20 4.71 3.44
N HIS A 239 19.98 4.68 2.90
CA HIS A 239 19.71 5.31 1.60
C HIS A 239 19.90 6.83 1.71
N GLN A 240 20.62 7.42 0.73
CA GLN A 240 20.97 8.84 0.72
C GLN A 240 19.78 9.80 0.88
N THR A 241 18.56 9.36 0.53
CA THR A 241 17.34 10.15 0.64
C THR A 241 16.95 10.45 2.10
N PHE A 242 17.46 9.69 3.06
CA PHE A 242 17.18 9.90 4.48
C PHE A 242 18.27 10.67 5.22
N ALA A 243 19.27 11.22 4.50
CA ALA A 243 20.30 12.02 5.11
C ALA A 243 19.72 13.25 5.87
N GLY A 244 19.72 13.18 7.22
CA GLY A 244 19.14 14.20 8.08
C GLY A 244 17.61 14.20 8.17
N ALA A 245 16.92 13.17 7.74
CA ALA A 245 15.52 12.93 8.07
C ALA A 245 15.38 12.54 9.55
N ASP A 246 14.28 12.98 10.17
CA ASP A 246 13.91 12.52 11.52
C ASP A 246 13.12 11.22 11.37
N LEU A 247 13.85 10.09 11.47
CA LEU A 247 13.35 8.76 11.16
C LEU A 247 13.62 7.81 12.33
N GLU A 248 12.56 7.33 12.97
CA GLU A 248 12.58 6.31 14.02
C GLU A 248 12.10 4.98 13.43
N LEU A 249 12.95 3.93 13.48
CA LEU A 249 12.67 2.63 12.89
C LEU A 249 12.50 1.55 13.94
N HIS A 250 11.42 0.79 13.85
CA HIS A 250 11.14 -0.34 14.72
C HIS A 250 10.74 -1.57 13.91
N ARG A 251 11.13 -2.74 14.37
CA ARG A 251 10.68 -4.01 13.84
C ARG A 251 9.87 -4.74 14.90
N LEU A 252 8.62 -5.08 14.58
CA LEU A 252 7.72 -5.83 15.46
C LEU A 252 7.36 -7.21 14.91
N SER A 253 7.75 -7.55 13.68
CA SER A 253 7.66 -8.92 13.19
C SER A 253 8.58 -9.84 14.01
N ASP A 254 8.18 -11.10 14.17
CA ASP A 254 8.91 -12.11 14.92
C ASP A 254 10.36 -12.23 14.42
N GLU A 255 11.33 -12.21 15.34
CA GLU A 255 12.76 -12.26 15.03
C GLU A 255 13.18 -13.60 14.39
N ASP A 256 12.43 -14.68 14.64
CA ASP A 256 12.67 -15.99 14.06
C ASP A 256 12.16 -16.10 12.61
N LEU A 257 11.38 -15.11 12.12
CA LEU A 257 10.89 -15.08 10.75
C LEU A 257 11.86 -14.31 9.83
N PRO A 258 12.00 -14.76 8.56
CA PRO A 258 12.81 -14.03 7.59
C PRO A 258 12.37 -12.57 7.48
N PRO A 259 13.31 -11.60 7.55
CA PRO A 259 12.96 -10.18 7.49
C PRO A 259 12.30 -9.81 6.17
N SER A 260 11.49 -8.78 6.18
CA SER A 260 10.90 -8.17 5.00
C SER A 260 11.97 -7.65 4.04
N LYS A 261 11.63 -7.49 2.76
CA LYS A 261 12.46 -6.73 1.82
C LYS A 261 12.30 -5.25 2.15
N ARG A 262 13.39 -4.48 2.06
CA ARG A 262 13.37 -3.02 2.32
C ARG A 262 12.95 -2.22 1.09
N LEU A 263 12.15 -2.81 0.19
CA LEU A 263 11.85 -2.21 -1.10
C LEU A 263 10.66 -1.24 -1.02
N HIS A 264 9.57 -1.69 -0.42
CA HIS A 264 8.32 -0.93 -0.38
C HIS A 264 8.38 0.15 0.70
N GLY A 265 8.73 -0.20 1.93
CA GLY A 265 8.85 0.76 3.03
C GLY A 265 9.85 1.88 2.74
N THR A 266 11.00 1.59 2.09
CA THR A 266 11.95 2.63 1.67
C THR A 266 11.30 3.63 0.69
N ALA A 267 10.52 3.13 -0.27
CA ALA A 267 9.87 3.97 -1.27
C ALA A 267 8.77 4.86 -0.66
N ILE A 268 7.96 4.32 0.25
CA ILE A 268 6.90 5.05 0.96
C ILE A 268 7.48 6.09 1.92
N ALA A 269 8.47 5.71 2.75
CA ALA A 269 9.13 6.65 3.65
C ALA A 269 9.81 7.80 2.89
N ALA A 270 10.42 7.51 1.74
CA ALA A 270 11.03 8.55 0.89
C ALA A 270 10.00 9.54 0.34
N LEU A 271 8.78 9.08 -0.01
CA LEU A 271 7.69 9.97 -0.41
C LEU A 271 7.26 10.90 0.73
N LEU A 272 7.31 10.43 1.97
CA LEU A 272 6.95 11.25 3.13
C LEU A 272 8.09 12.21 3.52
N VAL A 273 9.28 11.70 3.86
CA VAL A 273 10.33 12.48 4.54
C VAL A 273 11.68 12.54 3.82
N GLY A 274 11.73 12.14 2.55
CA GLY A 274 12.98 12.18 1.77
C GLY A 274 13.62 13.57 1.75
N ASP A 275 14.96 13.63 1.80
CA ASP A 275 15.72 14.89 1.78
C ASP A 275 15.46 15.69 0.50
N PRO A 276 15.10 16.98 0.60
CA PRO A 276 14.79 17.84 -0.55
C PRO A 276 15.92 17.97 -1.57
N GLY A 277 17.17 17.76 -1.14
CA GLY A 277 18.36 17.86 -2.01
C GLY A 277 18.68 16.58 -2.78
N THR A 278 17.88 15.52 -2.61
CA THR A 278 18.09 14.22 -3.27
C THR A 278 17.22 14.02 -4.50
N ARG A 279 17.40 12.88 -5.17
CA ARG A 279 16.55 12.50 -6.33
C ARG A 279 15.12 12.09 -5.93
N SER A 280 14.88 11.87 -4.65
CA SER A 280 13.59 11.44 -4.09
C SER A 280 13.18 12.34 -2.93
N PRO A 281 12.88 13.63 -3.18
CA PRO A 281 12.48 14.56 -2.13
C PRO A 281 11.15 14.14 -1.52
N GLY A 282 10.99 14.23 -0.20
CA GLY A 282 9.75 13.95 0.52
C GLY A 282 8.66 15.00 0.27
N LEU A 283 7.43 14.67 0.63
CA LEU A 283 6.29 15.60 0.59
C LEU A 283 6.32 16.55 1.80
N VAL A 284 6.75 16.04 2.93
CA VAL A 284 6.89 16.75 4.22
C VAL A 284 8.24 16.42 4.87
N PRO A 285 9.37 16.85 4.25
CA PRO A 285 10.71 16.40 4.63
C PRO A 285 11.16 16.85 6.03
N GLY A 286 10.41 17.74 6.69
CA GLY A 286 10.64 18.18 8.06
C GLY A 286 9.85 17.41 9.11
N ALA A 287 8.90 16.55 8.70
CA ALA A 287 8.13 15.76 9.64
C ALA A 287 8.98 14.68 10.34
N SER A 288 8.61 14.33 11.56
CA SER A 288 9.12 13.12 12.23
C SER A 288 8.35 11.91 11.69
N LEU A 289 9.07 10.85 11.29
CA LEU A 289 8.49 9.60 10.81
C LEU A 289 8.84 8.45 11.75
N VAL A 290 7.82 7.90 12.42
CA VAL A 290 7.94 6.67 13.20
C VAL A 290 7.46 5.50 12.34
N ALA A 291 8.39 4.69 11.85
CA ALA A 291 8.08 3.59 10.95
C ALA A 291 8.25 2.23 11.62
N VAL A 292 7.26 1.36 11.44
CA VAL A 292 7.22 0.01 12.01
C VAL A 292 7.23 -1.02 10.90
N ASP A 293 8.30 -1.85 10.85
CA ASP A 293 8.38 -3.05 10.03
C ASP A 293 7.60 -4.17 10.71
N SER A 294 6.39 -4.41 10.21
CA SER A 294 5.48 -5.48 10.66
C SER A 294 5.48 -6.69 9.74
N PHE A 295 6.27 -6.65 8.67
CA PHE A 295 6.25 -7.65 7.60
C PHE A 295 7.35 -8.70 7.76
N HIS A 296 7.08 -9.88 7.24
CA HIS A 296 8.04 -10.96 7.10
C HIS A 296 7.87 -11.66 5.75
N ARG A 297 8.88 -12.42 5.34
CA ARG A 297 8.81 -13.22 4.12
C ARG A 297 8.42 -14.67 4.42
N ALA A 298 7.52 -15.19 3.61
CA ALA A 298 7.19 -16.62 3.55
C ALA A 298 7.40 -17.12 2.11
N GLY A 299 8.65 -17.43 1.77
CA GLY A 299 9.07 -17.68 0.40
C GLY A 299 9.08 -16.38 -0.41
N ASN A 300 8.30 -16.33 -1.49
CA ASN A 300 8.13 -15.11 -2.31
C ASN A 300 7.01 -14.19 -1.78
N ASP A 301 6.19 -14.68 -0.85
CA ASP A 301 5.11 -13.90 -0.25
C ASP A 301 5.66 -13.00 0.88
N GLU A 302 5.38 -11.70 0.83
CA GLU A 302 5.74 -10.71 1.84
C GLU A 302 4.47 -10.20 2.50
N ARG A 303 4.35 -10.39 3.82
CA ARG A 303 3.09 -10.22 4.55
C ARG A 303 3.29 -9.83 5.99
N ALA A 304 2.29 -9.14 6.56
CA ALA A 304 2.11 -8.94 7.99
C ALA A 304 0.84 -9.66 8.45
N ASP A 305 0.83 -10.21 9.63
CA ASP A 305 -0.38 -10.78 10.22
C ASP A 305 -1.13 -9.76 11.09
N ALA A 306 -2.41 -10.01 11.33
CA ALA A 306 -3.29 -9.10 12.06
C ALA A 306 -2.83 -8.85 13.51
N PHE A 307 -2.22 -9.84 14.18
CA PHE A 307 -1.69 -9.69 15.53
C PHE A 307 -0.52 -8.69 15.57
N THR A 308 0.41 -8.80 14.63
CA THR A 308 1.55 -7.89 14.49
C THR A 308 1.08 -6.49 14.12
N LEU A 309 0.10 -6.36 13.21
CA LEU A 309 -0.49 -5.06 12.85
C LEU A 309 -1.17 -4.38 14.04
N ALA A 310 -1.96 -5.11 14.83
CA ALA A 310 -2.57 -4.59 16.05
C ALA A 310 -1.53 -4.05 17.04
N SER A 311 -0.42 -4.79 17.19
CA SER A 311 0.70 -4.39 18.04
C SER A 311 1.39 -3.13 17.51
N ALA A 312 1.58 -3.02 16.18
CA ALA A 312 2.20 -1.86 15.55
C ALA A 312 1.33 -0.60 15.68
N LEU A 313 0.02 -0.74 15.52
CA LEU A 313 -0.93 0.36 15.73
C LEU A 313 -0.86 0.90 17.16
N SER A 314 -0.90 0.02 18.17
CA SER A 314 -0.74 0.43 19.58
C SER A 314 0.63 1.07 19.85
N PHE A 315 1.69 0.51 19.26
CA PHE A 315 3.04 1.06 19.40
C PHE A 315 3.15 2.49 18.86
N LEU A 316 2.52 2.78 17.73
CA LEU A 316 2.48 4.12 17.15
C LEU A 316 1.68 5.10 18.02
N ALA A 317 0.57 4.64 18.61
CA ALA A 317 -0.25 5.47 19.49
C ALA A 317 0.50 5.93 20.77
N ASP A 318 1.45 5.11 21.26
CA ASP A 318 2.31 5.46 22.40
C ASP A 318 3.40 6.51 22.06
N ARG A 319 3.49 6.97 20.81
CA ARG A 319 4.54 7.88 20.30
C ARG A 319 4.05 9.23 19.81
N ASP A 320 2.91 9.68 20.30
CA ASP A 320 2.30 10.97 19.93
C ASP A 320 2.10 11.16 18.41
N VAL A 321 2.03 10.08 17.62
CA VAL A 321 1.71 10.21 16.21
C VAL A 321 0.27 10.68 16.05
N ARG A 322 0.04 11.56 15.08
CA ARG A 322 -1.27 12.18 14.86
C ARG A 322 -1.90 11.72 13.53
N VAL A 323 -1.10 11.15 12.65
CA VAL A 323 -1.52 10.63 11.35
C VAL A 323 -0.78 9.33 11.10
N ILE A 324 -1.50 8.28 10.67
CA ILE A 324 -0.90 6.97 10.34
C ILE A 324 -1.12 6.66 8.86
N ASN A 325 -0.03 6.32 8.17
CA ASN A 325 0.02 5.84 6.79
C ASN A 325 0.02 4.30 6.75
N LEU A 326 -1.00 3.70 6.15
CA LEU A 326 -1.11 2.25 5.93
C LEU A 326 -1.13 1.93 4.43
N SER A 327 0.06 1.76 3.84
CA SER A 327 0.22 1.41 2.43
C SER A 327 0.10 -0.11 2.20
N LEU A 328 -0.89 -0.74 2.81
CA LEU A 328 -1.14 -2.17 2.84
C LEU A 328 -2.63 -2.48 2.73
N ALA A 329 -2.96 -3.72 2.35
CA ALA A 329 -4.33 -4.19 2.27
C ALA A 329 -4.45 -5.69 2.60
N GLY A 330 -5.63 -6.07 3.07
CA GLY A 330 -5.96 -7.44 3.41
C GLY A 330 -7.46 -7.65 3.52
N PRO A 331 -7.88 -8.81 4.03
CA PRO A 331 -9.29 -9.10 4.31
C PRO A 331 -9.79 -8.34 5.55
N GLU A 332 -11.12 -8.29 5.69
CA GLU A 332 -11.79 -7.77 6.88
C GLU A 332 -11.34 -8.51 8.14
N ASN A 333 -11.15 -7.79 9.25
CA ASN A 333 -10.78 -8.36 10.53
C ASN A 333 -11.38 -7.54 11.67
N ALA A 334 -12.27 -8.15 12.45
CA ALA A 334 -13.01 -7.46 13.50
C ALA A 334 -12.12 -6.91 14.64
N VAL A 335 -11.00 -7.58 14.94
CA VAL A 335 -10.07 -7.09 15.96
C VAL A 335 -9.34 -5.83 15.48
N LEU A 336 -8.92 -5.79 14.23
CA LEU A 336 -8.28 -4.59 13.65
C LEU A 336 -9.29 -3.45 13.48
N GLU A 337 -10.55 -3.76 13.15
CA GLU A 337 -11.61 -2.75 13.07
C GLU A 337 -11.81 -2.06 14.42
N GLU A 338 -11.95 -2.83 15.50
CA GLU A 338 -12.10 -2.30 16.86
C GLU A 338 -10.90 -1.43 17.28
N ILE A 339 -9.67 -1.93 17.05
CA ILE A 339 -8.44 -1.22 17.40
C ILE A 339 -8.31 0.10 16.63
N THR A 340 -8.54 0.08 15.32
CA THR A 340 -8.46 1.30 14.50
C THR A 340 -9.56 2.30 14.84
N ALA A 341 -10.78 1.83 15.16
CA ALA A 341 -11.88 2.68 15.64
C ALA A 341 -11.51 3.38 16.94
N GLN A 342 -10.94 2.65 17.91
CA GLN A 342 -10.50 3.19 19.19
C GLN A 342 -9.40 4.23 19.00
N LEU A 343 -8.40 3.99 18.14
CA LEU A 343 -7.33 4.94 17.85
C LEU A 343 -7.86 6.26 17.28
N VAL A 344 -8.83 6.19 16.39
CA VAL A 344 -9.45 7.40 15.83
C VAL A 344 -10.29 8.14 16.87
N ALA A 345 -11.12 7.42 17.63
CA ALA A 345 -12.09 8.02 18.54
C ALA A 345 -11.49 8.51 19.87
N GLU A 346 -10.53 7.76 20.43
CA GLU A 346 -10.01 8.02 21.78
C GLU A 346 -8.60 8.63 21.77
N ASN A 347 -7.76 8.25 20.79
CA ASN A 347 -6.39 8.76 20.68
C ASN A 347 -6.27 9.92 19.68
N ASP A 348 -7.34 10.27 18.99
CA ASP A 348 -7.40 11.37 18.01
C ASP A 348 -6.36 11.21 16.89
N ILE A 349 -6.17 9.99 16.39
CA ILE A 349 -5.25 9.64 15.31
C ILE A 349 -6.02 9.48 14.01
N LEU A 350 -5.62 10.19 12.96
CA LEU A 350 -6.17 10.02 11.62
C LEU A 350 -5.44 8.88 10.91
N ILE A 351 -6.18 7.88 10.44
CA ILE A 351 -5.63 6.72 9.72
C ILE A 351 -6.01 6.81 8.24
N LEU A 352 -5.01 6.70 7.36
CA LEU A 352 -5.21 6.66 5.91
C LEU A 352 -4.67 5.34 5.36
N ALA A 353 -5.41 4.71 4.44
CA ALA A 353 -5.05 3.40 3.93
C ALA A 353 -5.27 3.26 2.42
N ALA A 354 -4.53 2.34 1.81
CA ALA A 354 -4.58 2.05 0.38
C ALA A 354 -5.87 1.30 0.01
N ALA A 355 -6.57 1.77 -1.03
CA ALA A 355 -7.82 1.16 -1.51
C ALA A 355 -7.65 -0.29 -2.00
N GLY A 356 -6.44 -0.68 -2.42
CA GLY A 356 -6.13 -2.01 -2.95
C GLY A 356 -5.95 -2.04 -4.47
N ASN A 357 -5.25 -3.08 -4.97
CA ASN A 357 -4.86 -3.21 -6.39
C ASN A 357 -5.38 -4.47 -7.07
N ASP A 358 -6.47 -5.05 -6.58
CA ASP A 358 -7.05 -6.30 -7.11
C ASP A 358 -8.04 -6.09 -8.27
N GLY A 359 -8.18 -4.84 -8.69
CA GLY A 359 -9.06 -4.45 -9.80
C GLY A 359 -10.39 -3.84 -9.36
N PRO A 360 -11.08 -3.12 -10.28
CA PRO A 360 -12.25 -2.32 -9.96
C PRO A 360 -13.48 -3.15 -9.53
N ARG A 361 -13.47 -4.46 -9.74
CA ARG A 361 -14.56 -5.38 -9.38
C ARG A 361 -14.25 -6.22 -8.14
N ALA A 362 -13.06 -6.05 -7.56
CA ALA A 362 -12.71 -6.74 -6.32
C ALA A 362 -13.58 -6.24 -5.16
N GLY A 363 -13.76 -7.09 -4.14
CA GLY A 363 -14.40 -6.67 -2.90
C GLY A 363 -13.56 -5.62 -2.16
N PRO A 364 -14.17 -4.95 -1.15
CA PRO A 364 -13.45 -4.00 -0.33
C PRO A 364 -12.18 -4.59 0.28
N ARG A 365 -11.15 -3.76 0.44
CA ARG A 365 -9.90 -4.12 1.10
C ARG A 365 -9.74 -3.31 2.38
N TYR A 366 -9.20 -3.97 3.39
CA TYR A 366 -9.06 -3.42 4.73
C TYR A 366 -7.59 -3.21 5.10
N PRO A 367 -7.31 -2.17 5.90
CA PRO A 367 -8.24 -1.36 6.70
C PRO A 367 -8.94 -0.21 5.95
N ALA A 368 -8.66 0.05 4.69
CA ALA A 368 -9.23 1.18 3.94
C ALA A 368 -10.76 1.19 3.93
N ALA A 369 -11.40 0.03 3.95
CA ALA A 369 -12.86 -0.06 3.89
C ALA A 369 -13.57 0.02 5.27
N TYR A 370 -12.86 0.29 6.37
CA TYR A 370 -13.51 0.62 7.64
C TYR A 370 -13.99 2.08 7.62
N ASP A 371 -15.21 2.34 8.07
CA ASP A 371 -15.89 3.65 8.01
C ASP A 371 -15.09 4.80 8.67
N HIS A 372 -14.22 4.50 9.62
CA HIS A 372 -13.39 5.45 10.36
C HIS A 372 -11.97 5.62 9.79
N VAL A 373 -11.60 4.88 8.75
CA VAL A 373 -10.32 4.97 8.04
C VAL A 373 -10.53 5.68 6.71
N MET A 374 -9.62 6.58 6.32
CA MET A 374 -9.69 7.24 5.02
C MET A 374 -9.10 6.35 3.92
N ALA A 375 -9.93 5.93 2.99
CA ALA A 375 -9.52 5.15 1.83
C ALA A 375 -8.95 6.05 0.71
N VAL A 376 -7.74 5.74 0.24
CA VAL A 376 -7.08 6.50 -0.81
C VAL A 376 -6.88 5.65 -2.06
N THR A 377 -7.50 6.07 -3.17
CA THR A 377 -7.29 5.46 -4.49
C THR A 377 -6.19 6.18 -5.27
N ALA A 378 -5.69 5.53 -6.32
CA ALA A 378 -4.59 6.02 -7.14
C ALA A 378 -5.08 6.61 -8.47
N VAL A 379 -4.49 7.75 -8.86
CA VAL A 379 -4.66 8.33 -10.19
C VAL A 379 -3.31 8.57 -10.87
N ASP A 380 -3.34 8.63 -12.21
CA ASP A 380 -2.20 9.02 -13.02
C ASP A 380 -2.07 10.56 -13.16
N ARG A 381 -1.07 11.00 -13.96
CA ARG A 381 -0.84 12.43 -14.23
C ARG A 381 -2.02 13.14 -14.91
N ASP A 382 -2.84 12.39 -15.66
CA ASP A 382 -4.02 12.89 -16.38
C ASP A 382 -5.29 12.75 -15.54
N LYS A 383 -5.13 12.39 -14.23
CA LYS A 383 -6.21 12.20 -13.24
C LYS A 383 -7.15 11.03 -13.59
N GLN A 384 -6.67 10.08 -14.39
CA GLN A 384 -7.40 8.84 -14.64
C GLN A 384 -7.11 7.85 -13.51
N VAL A 385 -8.16 7.17 -13.04
CA VAL A 385 -8.02 6.16 -11.97
C VAL A 385 -7.11 5.03 -12.42
N TYR A 386 -6.27 4.54 -11.52
CA TYR A 386 -5.44 3.37 -11.77
C TYR A 386 -6.31 2.15 -12.11
N ARG A 387 -6.05 1.53 -13.28
CA ARG A 387 -6.87 0.44 -13.83
C ARG A 387 -7.09 -0.75 -12.89
N ARG A 388 -6.16 -0.96 -11.94
CA ARG A 388 -6.23 -2.04 -10.95
C ARG A 388 -6.70 -1.57 -9.57
N ALA A 389 -7.00 -0.29 -9.38
CA ALA A 389 -7.52 0.19 -8.11
C ALA A 389 -8.89 -0.44 -7.81
N VAL A 390 -9.07 -0.87 -6.57
CA VAL A 390 -10.37 -1.30 -6.06
C VAL A 390 -11.30 -0.08 -6.01
N GLN A 391 -12.57 -0.29 -6.37
CA GLN A 391 -13.61 0.74 -6.38
C GLN A 391 -14.73 0.37 -5.42
N GLY A 392 -15.38 1.36 -4.84
CA GLY A 392 -16.49 1.11 -3.93
C GLY A 392 -16.91 2.37 -3.15
N PRO A 393 -18.02 2.29 -2.41
CA PRO A 393 -18.54 3.44 -1.65
C PRO A 393 -17.63 3.87 -0.48
N HIS A 394 -16.64 3.07 -0.13
CA HIS A 394 -15.65 3.36 0.91
C HIS A 394 -14.51 4.28 0.42
N ILE A 395 -14.40 4.58 -0.86
CA ILE A 395 -13.33 5.45 -1.37
C ILE A 395 -13.57 6.89 -0.90
N ASP A 396 -12.58 7.48 -0.21
CA ASP A 396 -12.65 8.85 0.27
C ASP A 396 -11.97 9.85 -0.66
N LEU A 397 -10.72 9.56 -1.06
CA LEU A 397 -9.90 10.49 -1.82
C LEU A 397 -9.13 9.77 -2.93
N ALA A 398 -8.85 10.51 -3.99
CA ALA A 398 -7.91 10.15 -5.03
C ALA A 398 -6.60 10.92 -4.85
N ALA A 399 -5.46 10.27 -5.09
CA ALA A 399 -4.16 10.92 -5.06
C ALA A 399 -3.21 10.31 -6.11
N PRO A 400 -2.11 10.99 -6.48
CA PRO A 400 -1.16 10.43 -7.42
C PRO A 400 -0.60 9.10 -6.95
N GLY A 401 -0.79 8.04 -7.73
CA GLY A 401 -0.30 6.70 -7.40
C GLY A 401 0.18 5.90 -8.61
N VAL A 402 0.17 6.51 -9.81
CA VAL A 402 0.66 5.87 -11.04
C VAL A 402 1.92 6.60 -11.51
N ASN A 403 2.98 5.85 -11.76
CA ASN A 403 4.28 6.40 -12.15
C ASN A 403 4.76 7.48 -11.18
N VAL A 404 4.78 7.14 -9.90
CA VAL A 404 5.29 7.99 -8.84
C VAL A 404 6.80 7.78 -8.70
N TRP A 405 7.58 8.84 -8.84
CA TRP A 405 9.02 8.79 -8.69
C TRP A 405 9.41 8.82 -7.21
N THR A 406 10.12 7.79 -6.74
CA THR A 406 10.53 7.66 -5.35
C THR A 406 11.81 6.82 -5.22
N ALA A 407 12.34 6.67 -4.00
CA ALA A 407 13.57 5.95 -3.75
C ALA A 407 13.50 4.47 -4.18
N ALA A 408 14.57 3.98 -4.78
CA ALA A 408 14.83 2.56 -4.93
C ALA A 408 15.33 1.97 -3.60
N SER A 409 15.32 0.63 -3.47
CA SER A 409 15.62 -0.01 -2.17
C SER A 409 17.07 0.15 -1.69
N VAL A 410 18.03 0.18 -2.62
CA VAL A 410 19.46 0.24 -2.28
C VAL A 410 20.00 1.66 -2.46
N SER A 411 19.83 2.22 -3.65
CA SER A 411 20.30 3.57 -3.99
C SER A 411 19.54 4.12 -5.20
N GLY A 412 19.55 5.44 -5.38
CA GLY A 412 18.88 6.11 -6.49
C GLY A 412 17.37 6.17 -6.34
N ALA A 413 16.66 6.27 -7.45
CA ALA A 413 15.21 6.40 -7.48
C ALA A 413 14.62 5.69 -8.69
N ARG A 414 13.36 5.27 -8.58
CA ARG A 414 12.62 4.56 -9.63
C ARG A 414 11.15 4.91 -9.62
N TRP A 415 10.48 4.54 -10.72
CA TRP A 415 9.04 4.65 -10.84
C TRP A 415 8.32 3.56 -10.04
N LYS A 416 7.23 3.95 -9.42
CA LYS A 416 6.36 3.04 -8.68
C LYS A 416 4.91 3.33 -9.01
N THR A 417 4.08 2.26 -9.02
CA THR A 417 2.63 2.37 -9.25
C THR A 417 1.89 1.50 -8.24
N GLY A 418 0.77 2.00 -7.75
CA GLY A 418 -0.13 1.33 -6.80
C GLY A 418 -0.84 2.33 -5.90
N THR A 419 -1.94 1.91 -5.32
CA THR A 419 -2.69 2.72 -4.33
C THR A 419 -1.83 3.01 -3.09
N SER A 420 -0.86 2.15 -2.76
CA SER A 420 0.15 2.39 -1.72
C SER A 420 0.93 3.69 -1.90
N PHE A 421 1.22 4.08 -3.16
CA PHE A 421 1.99 5.30 -3.45
C PHE A 421 1.11 6.55 -3.50
N ALA A 422 -0.20 6.38 -3.47
CA ALA A 422 -1.17 7.47 -3.34
C ALA A 422 -1.36 7.90 -1.87
N VAL A 423 -1.36 6.95 -0.94
CA VAL A 423 -1.57 7.21 0.51
C VAL A 423 -0.63 8.27 1.06
N PRO A 424 0.68 8.29 0.77
CA PRO A 424 1.60 9.30 1.28
C PRO A 424 1.22 10.75 0.94
N PHE A 425 0.59 10.98 -0.22
CA PHE A 425 0.11 12.33 -0.59
C PHE A 425 -1.02 12.80 0.32
N ALA A 426 -1.98 11.93 0.60
CA ALA A 426 -3.08 12.23 1.52
C ALA A 426 -2.59 12.33 2.97
N THR A 427 -1.63 11.46 3.37
CA THR A 427 -0.98 11.51 4.69
C THR A 427 -0.23 12.83 4.89
N ALA A 428 0.52 13.29 3.90
CA ALA A 428 1.24 14.55 3.94
C ALA A 428 0.26 15.75 4.02
N ALA A 429 -0.84 15.73 3.25
CA ALA A 429 -1.88 16.76 3.33
C ALA A 429 -2.53 16.80 4.72
N ALA A 430 -2.80 15.62 5.31
CA ALA A 430 -3.31 15.51 6.68
C ALA A 430 -2.34 16.09 7.72
N ALA A 431 -1.04 15.75 7.63
CA ALA A 431 -0.01 16.27 8.52
C ALA A 431 0.08 17.80 8.46
N ILE A 432 0.04 18.37 7.25
CA ILE A 432 0.06 19.82 7.05
C ILE A 432 -1.19 20.49 7.66
N LEU A 433 -2.37 19.90 7.51
CA LEU A 433 -3.59 20.40 8.12
C LEU A 433 -3.55 20.31 9.64
N ARG A 434 -2.99 19.22 10.20
CA ARG A 434 -2.79 19.06 11.64
C ARG A 434 -1.86 20.15 12.21
N GLU A 435 -0.76 20.45 11.53
CA GLU A 435 0.16 21.52 11.94
C GLU A 435 -0.52 22.90 11.90
N ALA A 436 -1.26 23.16 10.81
CA ALA A 436 -1.95 24.45 10.62
C ALA A 436 -3.15 24.62 11.57
N GLN A 437 -3.74 23.53 12.05
CA GLN A 437 -4.97 23.50 12.84
C GLN A 437 -4.87 22.46 13.97
N PRO A 438 -3.96 22.66 14.95
CA PRO A 438 -3.63 21.66 15.96
C PRO A 438 -4.78 21.29 16.90
N ASP A 439 -5.78 22.20 17.04
CA ASP A 439 -6.96 22.00 17.91
C ASP A 439 -8.06 21.17 17.26
N ARG A 440 -7.96 20.86 15.95
CA ARG A 440 -8.96 20.04 15.27
C ARG A 440 -8.74 18.55 15.53
N SER A 441 -9.83 17.84 15.72
CA SER A 441 -9.85 16.38 15.85
C SER A 441 -9.50 15.66 14.52
N ALA A 442 -9.16 14.36 14.61
CA ALA A 442 -8.95 13.51 13.44
C ALA A 442 -10.13 13.54 12.47
N ALA A 443 -11.36 13.46 13.00
CA ALA A 443 -12.58 13.53 12.20
C ALA A 443 -12.75 14.87 11.49
N GLU A 444 -12.43 15.99 12.15
CA GLU A 444 -12.50 17.33 11.53
C GLU A 444 -11.42 17.55 10.48
N ILE A 445 -10.23 16.93 10.63
CA ILE A 445 -9.19 16.95 9.60
C ILE A 445 -9.62 16.09 8.41
N ALA A 446 -10.17 14.88 8.64
CA ALA A 446 -10.71 14.04 7.58
C ALA A 446 -11.79 14.75 6.76
N GLU A 447 -12.71 15.42 7.44
CA GLU A 447 -13.76 16.22 6.78
C GLU A 447 -13.18 17.41 6.01
N ALA A 448 -12.16 18.08 6.55
CA ALA A 448 -11.47 19.17 5.84
C ALA A 448 -10.76 18.68 4.57
N LEU A 449 -10.19 17.47 4.59
CA LEU A 449 -9.60 16.84 3.39
C LEU A 449 -10.67 16.54 2.35
N ARG A 450 -11.81 15.94 2.75
CA ARG A 450 -12.94 15.66 1.84
C ARG A 450 -13.51 16.93 1.24
N ALA A 451 -13.78 17.92 2.08
CA ALA A 451 -14.36 19.20 1.65
C ALA A 451 -13.43 20.04 0.77
N GLY A 452 -12.11 19.88 0.93
CA GLY A 452 -11.09 20.55 0.12
C GLY A 452 -10.74 19.82 -1.17
N ALA A 453 -11.21 18.60 -1.36
CA ALA A 453 -10.89 17.79 -2.53
C ALA A 453 -11.41 18.43 -3.83
N THR A 454 -10.66 18.24 -4.92
CA THR A 454 -11.14 18.64 -6.25
C THR A 454 -11.94 17.50 -6.85
N ASP A 455 -13.22 17.72 -7.05
CA ASP A 455 -14.14 16.72 -7.61
C ASP A 455 -13.64 16.17 -8.94
N LEU A 456 -13.67 14.84 -9.09
CA LEU A 456 -13.30 14.09 -10.28
C LEU A 456 -14.39 13.07 -10.59
N GLY A 457 -14.55 12.74 -11.86
CA GLY A 457 -15.53 11.75 -12.30
C GLY A 457 -16.94 12.28 -12.37
N ASP A 458 -17.91 11.57 -11.81
CA ASP A 458 -19.29 11.99 -11.70
C ASP A 458 -19.43 13.10 -10.63
N PRO A 459 -20.33 14.09 -10.82
CA PRO A 459 -20.45 15.19 -9.86
C PRO A 459 -20.77 14.73 -8.43
N GLY A 460 -19.97 15.15 -7.46
CA GLY A 460 -20.06 14.76 -6.06
C GLY A 460 -19.32 13.45 -5.75
N PRO A 461 -19.37 12.96 -4.49
CA PRO A 461 -18.67 11.75 -4.11
C PRO A 461 -19.13 10.53 -4.92
N ASP A 462 -18.19 9.80 -5.52
CA ASP A 462 -18.45 8.62 -6.33
C ASP A 462 -17.60 7.41 -5.91
N ILE A 463 -17.91 6.24 -6.46
CA ILE A 463 -17.25 4.98 -6.07
C ILE A 463 -15.83 4.82 -6.64
N VAL A 464 -15.38 5.71 -7.52
CA VAL A 464 -14.10 5.65 -8.23
C VAL A 464 -13.08 6.58 -7.60
N TYR A 465 -13.48 7.84 -7.35
CA TYR A 465 -12.61 8.91 -6.87
C TYR A 465 -12.94 9.40 -5.45
N GLY A 466 -14.01 8.89 -4.85
CA GLY A 466 -14.52 9.38 -3.56
C GLY A 466 -14.94 10.85 -3.68
N HIS A 467 -14.47 11.72 -2.78
CA HIS A 467 -14.67 13.17 -2.85
C HIS A 467 -13.78 13.86 -3.90
N GLY A 468 -12.89 13.14 -4.55
CA GLY A 468 -12.01 13.64 -5.59
C GLY A 468 -10.53 13.72 -5.18
N LEU A 469 -9.77 14.52 -5.93
CA LEU A 469 -8.33 14.65 -5.80
C LEU A 469 -7.94 15.34 -4.49
N VAL A 470 -7.00 14.76 -3.77
CA VAL A 470 -6.46 15.28 -2.50
C VAL A 470 -6.10 16.78 -2.61
N PRO A 471 -6.51 17.62 -1.64
CA PRO A 471 -6.19 19.03 -1.68
C PRO A 471 -4.71 19.27 -1.39
N VAL A 472 -4.11 20.19 -2.15
CA VAL A 472 -2.84 20.81 -1.78
C VAL A 472 -3.15 22.06 -0.95
N THR A 473 -2.74 22.04 0.31
CA THR A 473 -3.07 23.12 1.21
C THR A 473 -2.18 24.34 0.98
N ASP A 474 -2.78 25.52 0.86
CA ASP A 474 -2.08 26.83 0.78
C ASP A 474 -1.25 27.13 2.04
N ALA A 475 -1.44 26.35 3.13
CA ALA A 475 -0.70 26.48 4.37
C ALA A 475 0.82 26.35 4.18
N CYS A 476 1.25 25.66 3.10
CA CYS A 476 2.66 25.50 2.75
C CYS A 476 3.20 26.56 1.80
N VAL A 477 2.36 27.35 1.20
CA VAL A 477 2.79 28.48 0.37
C VAL A 477 3.07 29.66 1.29
N LYS A 478 4.32 29.83 1.75
CA LYS A 478 4.72 31.09 2.38
C LYS A 478 4.44 32.20 1.39
N PRO A 479 3.66 33.23 1.72
CA PRO A 479 3.54 34.39 0.86
C PRO A 479 4.96 34.92 0.62
N LEU A 480 5.38 35.00 -0.64
CA LEU A 480 6.58 35.70 -1.03
C LEU A 480 6.54 37.05 -0.31
N LYS A 481 7.41 37.28 0.69
CA LYS A 481 7.57 38.58 1.32
C LYS A 481 7.90 39.53 0.17
N THR A 482 6.92 40.29 -0.26
CA THR A 482 7.14 41.48 -1.07
C THR A 482 7.97 42.41 -0.16
N GLU A 483 9.28 42.33 -0.26
CA GLU A 483 10.16 43.40 0.18
C GLU A 483 9.78 44.60 -0.65
N GLN A 484 8.87 45.42 -0.10
CA GLN A 484 8.72 46.78 -0.57
C GLN A 484 10.05 47.49 -0.33
N LYS A 485 10.91 47.44 -1.36
CA LYS A 485 12.10 48.26 -1.47
C LYS A 485 11.62 49.68 -1.56
N THR A 486 11.48 50.35 -0.44
CA THR A 486 11.36 51.80 -0.37
C THR A 486 12.65 52.36 -0.93
N ILE A 487 12.58 52.85 -2.15
CA ILE A 487 13.63 53.63 -2.78
C ILE A 487 13.61 55.02 -2.12
N PRO A 488 14.75 55.53 -1.68
CA PRO A 488 14.86 56.83 -0.99
C PRO A 488 14.56 58.04 -1.90
#